data_718501ae8a8db9091c5cd4f77705234e
#
_entry.id   718501ae8a8db9091c5cd4f77705234e
#
_cell.length_a   1.000
_cell.length_b   1.000
_cell.length_c   1.000
_cell.angle_alpha   90.00
_cell.angle_beta   90.00
_cell.angle_gamma   90.00
#
_symmetry.space_group_name_H-M   'P 1'
#
loop_
_entity.id
_entity.type
_entity.pdbx_description
1 polymer ?
#
loop_
_entity_poly.entity_id
_entity_poly.type
_entity_poly.pdbx_seq_one_letter_code
_entity_poly.pdbx_strand_id
1 'polypeptide(L)'
;MKIAIVFSSNTGNTEYLAQGIKEVVQKNDLVYFGKFQEGIDADLYFVGSWTDKGCCSEEIKSLLSSLKNKKIAYFQTAGFGGSQAYFKRLLDTVMKLIDSSNEFLG
;
A
#
# COMPACT_ATOMS: atom_id res chain seq x y z
N MET A 1 -4.39 2.62 18.06
CA MET A 1 -4.76 2.26 16.68
C MET A 1 -3.80 1.18 16.19
N LYS A 2 -4.31 0.11 15.68
CA LYS A 2 -3.49 -0.97 15.11
C LYS A 2 -3.08 -0.58 13.69
N ILE A 3 -1.78 -0.68 13.40
CA ILE A 3 -1.21 -0.28 12.11
C ILE A 3 -0.52 -1.47 11.46
N ALA A 4 -0.81 -1.70 10.18
CA ALA A 4 -0.12 -2.69 9.37
C ALA A 4 0.59 -1.99 8.21
N ILE A 5 1.81 -2.42 7.91
CA ILE A 5 2.56 -1.98 6.73
C ILE A 5 2.70 -3.19 5.83
N VAL A 6 1.95 -3.19 4.72
CA VAL A 6 1.91 -4.32 3.77
C VAL A 6 2.44 -3.83 2.43
N PHE A 7 3.43 -4.51 1.89
CA PHE A 7 4.06 -4.06 0.65
C PHE A 7 4.48 -5.23 -0.21
N SER A 8 4.61 -4.95 -1.52
CA SER A 8 5.29 -5.84 -2.45
C SER A 8 6.45 -5.08 -3.06
N SER A 9 7.58 -5.76 -3.27
CA SER A 9 8.78 -5.13 -3.79
C SER A 9 9.44 -6.05 -4.83
N ASN A 10 9.82 -5.45 -5.97
CA ASN A 10 10.51 -6.16 -7.04
C ASN A 10 12.01 -5.91 -6.99
N THR A 11 12.40 -4.67 -6.75
CA THR A 11 13.81 -4.25 -6.76
C THR A 11 14.31 -3.76 -5.42
N GLY A 12 13.48 -3.81 -4.38
CA GLY A 12 13.84 -3.31 -3.05
C GLY A 12 13.44 -1.86 -2.79
N ASN A 13 13.02 -1.10 -3.80
CA ASN A 13 12.66 0.30 -3.64
C ASN A 13 11.41 0.47 -2.77
N THR A 14 10.39 -0.35 -2.98
CA THR A 14 9.17 -0.30 -2.17
C THR A 14 9.47 -0.68 -0.72
N GLU A 15 10.30 -1.71 -0.53
CA GLU A 15 10.71 -2.12 0.80
C GLU A 15 11.48 -1.02 1.54
N TYR A 16 12.33 -0.31 0.83
CA TYR A 16 13.08 0.81 1.40
C TYR A 16 12.15 1.88 1.95
N LEU A 17 11.12 2.25 1.17
CA LEU A 17 10.12 3.22 1.62
C LEU A 17 9.31 2.68 2.79
N ALA A 18 8.94 1.40 2.76
CA ALA A 18 8.19 0.78 3.85
C ALA A 18 8.98 0.79 5.15
N GLN A 19 10.29 0.57 5.09
CA GLN A 19 11.13 0.64 6.28
C GLN A 19 11.20 2.06 6.84
N GLY A 20 11.23 3.07 5.98
CA GLY A 20 11.17 4.46 6.42
C GLY A 20 9.89 4.77 7.16
N ILE A 21 8.76 4.26 6.68
CA ILE A 21 7.47 4.42 7.37
C ILE A 21 7.49 3.71 8.71
N LYS A 22 8.06 2.51 8.77
CA LYS A 22 8.16 1.73 10.00
C LYS A 22 8.92 2.49 11.10
N GLU A 23 9.94 3.24 10.73
CA GLU A 23 10.73 4.01 11.68
C GLU A 23 9.94 5.13 12.35
N VAL A 24 8.94 5.70 11.67
CA VAL A 24 8.13 6.79 12.22
C VAL A 24 6.85 6.32 12.89
N VAL A 25 6.43 5.08 12.65
CA VAL A 25 5.25 4.49 13.29
C VAL A 25 5.64 4.02 14.70
N GLN A 26 4.75 4.29 15.67
CA GLN A 26 4.99 3.85 17.03
C GLN A 26 4.97 2.33 17.12
N LYS A 27 5.98 1.75 17.75
CA LYS A 27 6.15 0.30 17.80
C LYS A 27 4.98 -0.42 18.45
N ASN A 28 4.33 0.21 19.42
CA ASN A 28 3.19 -0.39 20.12
C ASN A 28 1.96 -0.51 19.23
N ASP A 29 1.87 0.31 18.19
CA ASP A 29 0.73 0.30 17.28
C ASP A 29 0.96 -0.59 16.06
N LEU A 30 2.21 -0.90 15.75
CA LEU A 30 2.56 -1.71 14.59
C LEU A 30 2.29 -3.18 14.87
N VAL A 31 1.29 -3.76 14.18
CA VAL A 31 0.91 -5.16 14.35
C VAL A 31 1.43 -6.06 13.25
N TYR A 32 1.83 -5.49 12.11
CA TYR A 32 2.37 -6.27 10.99
C TYR A 32 3.25 -5.41 10.10
N PHE A 33 4.31 -6.03 9.57
CA PHE A 33 5.21 -5.43 8.59
C PHE A 33 5.70 -6.53 7.66
N GLY A 34 5.41 -6.43 6.38
CA GLY A 34 5.89 -7.41 5.42
C GLY A 34 5.00 -7.56 4.21
N LYS A 35 5.15 -8.65 3.50
CA LYS A 35 4.36 -8.96 2.32
C LYS A 35 2.92 -9.28 2.71
N PHE A 36 2.01 -9.24 1.73
CA PHE A 36 0.62 -9.57 1.97
C PHE A 36 0.48 -10.97 2.55
N GLN A 37 -0.34 -11.06 3.60
CA GLN A 37 -0.65 -12.29 4.28
C GLN A 37 -2.11 -12.21 4.74
N GLU A 38 -2.85 -13.30 4.64
CA GLU A 38 -4.22 -13.33 5.11
C GLU A 38 -4.25 -13.28 6.64
N GLY A 39 -5.34 -12.76 7.19
CA GLY A 39 -5.54 -12.71 8.63
C GLY A 39 -4.96 -11.49 9.32
N ILE A 40 -4.43 -10.52 8.57
CA ILE A 40 -3.97 -9.27 9.16
C ILE A 40 -5.18 -8.48 9.64
N ASP A 41 -5.16 -8.05 10.92
CA ASP A 41 -6.21 -7.22 11.49
C ASP A 41 -5.60 -5.92 12.00
N ALA A 42 -5.90 -4.84 11.31
CA ALA A 42 -5.43 -3.50 11.64
C ALA A 42 -6.51 -2.46 11.32
N ASP A 43 -6.35 -1.27 11.89
CA ASP A 43 -7.26 -0.15 11.62
C ASP A 43 -6.75 0.73 10.49
N LEU A 44 -5.43 0.88 10.40
CA LEU A 44 -4.76 1.67 9.37
C LEU A 44 -3.78 0.77 8.64
N TYR A 45 -3.86 0.80 7.31
CA TYR A 45 -2.95 0.05 6.44
C TYR A 45 -2.11 1.03 5.64
N PHE A 46 -0.79 0.95 5.80
CA PHE A 46 0.14 1.54 4.83
C PHE A 46 0.39 0.48 3.76
N VAL A 47 -0.09 0.72 2.56
CA VAL A 47 -0.03 -0.25 1.47
C VAL A 47 0.93 0.24 0.41
N GLY A 48 1.95 -0.54 0.12
CA GLY A 48 2.97 -0.19 -0.85
C GLY A 48 3.09 -1.21 -1.97
N SER A 49 3.35 -0.74 -3.18
CA SER A 49 3.49 -1.60 -4.34
C SER A 49 4.55 -1.07 -5.30
N TRP A 50 5.20 -1.98 -6.03
CA TRP A 50 5.93 -1.60 -7.23
C TRP A 50 4.93 -1.52 -8.39
N THR A 51 5.33 -0.85 -9.49
CA THR A 51 4.45 -0.68 -10.64
C THR A 51 4.54 -1.90 -11.55
N ASP A 52 3.41 -2.55 -11.78
CA ASP A 52 3.29 -3.71 -12.66
C ASP A 52 2.22 -3.44 -13.70
N LYS A 53 2.61 -3.34 -14.97
CA LYS A 53 1.70 -3.16 -16.10
C LYS A 53 0.72 -1.99 -15.89
N GLY A 54 1.21 -0.87 -15.38
CA GLY A 54 0.39 0.32 -15.16
C GLY A 54 -0.51 0.27 -13.95
N CYS A 55 -0.27 -0.66 -13.04
CA CYS A 55 -1.06 -0.80 -11.80
C CYS A 55 -0.16 -1.29 -10.67
N CYS A 56 -0.77 -1.58 -9.53
CA CYS A 56 -0.06 -2.25 -8.44
C CYS A 56 0.10 -3.74 -8.73
N SER A 57 0.93 -4.43 -7.93
CA SER A 57 1.15 -5.87 -8.08
C SER A 57 -0.12 -6.66 -7.76
N GLU A 58 -0.19 -7.90 -8.22
CA GLU A 58 -1.34 -8.76 -8.00
C GLU A 58 -1.62 -9.00 -6.51
N GLU A 59 -0.58 -9.15 -5.70
CA GLU A 59 -0.72 -9.32 -4.26
C GLU A 59 -1.44 -8.12 -3.64
N ILE A 60 -1.07 -6.93 -4.06
CA ILE A 60 -1.65 -5.70 -3.53
C ILE A 60 -3.06 -5.49 -4.07
N LYS A 61 -3.35 -5.89 -5.30
CA LYS A 61 -4.72 -5.87 -5.82
C LYS A 61 -5.64 -6.71 -4.94
N SER A 62 -5.20 -7.91 -4.57
CA SER A 62 -5.97 -8.80 -3.71
C SER A 62 -6.19 -8.19 -2.33
N LEU A 63 -5.16 -7.58 -1.75
CA LEU A 63 -5.27 -6.91 -0.46
C LEU A 63 -6.28 -5.78 -0.51
N LEU A 64 -6.12 -4.86 -1.46
CA LEU A 64 -6.99 -3.68 -1.55
C LEU A 64 -8.45 -4.07 -1.77
N SER A 65 -8.70 -5.11 -2.57
CA SER A 65 -10.05 -5.60 -2.83
C SER A 65 -10.69 -6.23 -1.60
N SER A 66 -9.89 -6.72 -0.66
CA SER A 66 -10.39 -7.40 0.54
C SER A 66 -10.64 -6.44 1.71
N LEU A 67 -10.07 -5.24 1.69
CA LEU A 67 -10.20 -4.31 2.82
C LEU A 67 -11.56 -3.63 2.84
N LYS A 68 -12.17 -3.57 4.03
CA LYS A 68 -13.46 -2.93 4.26
C LYS A 68 -13.42 -2.15 5.58
N ASN A 69 -13.95 -0.94 5.57
CA ASN A 69 -14.04 -0.09 6.77
C ASN A 69 -12.68 0.18 7.41
N LYS A 70 -11.64 0.34 6.60
CA LYS A 70 -10.28 0.60 7.07
C LYS A 70 -9.77 1.95 6.57
N LYS A 71 -8.72 2.44 7.21
CA LYS A 71 -7.98 3.62 6.72
C LYS A 71 -6.80 3.11 5.89
N ILE A 72 -6.59 3.71 4.72
CA ILE A 72 -5.56 3.26 3.80
C ILE A 72 -4.69 4.44 3.40
N ALA A 73 -3.40 4.34 3.65
CA ALA A 73 -2.37 5.23 3.12
C ALA A 73 -1.56 4.42 2.10
N TYR A 74 -1.45 4.93 0.88
CA TYR A 74 -0.89 4.17 -0.24
C TYR A 74 0.38 4.82 -0.75
N PHE A 75 1.38 4.00 -1.10
CA PHE A 75 2.59 4.44 -1.77
C PHE A 75 2.96 3.47 -2.89
N GLN A 76 3.54 3.99 -3.96
CA GLN A 76 3.90 3.18 -5.12
C GLN A 76 5.21 3.66 -5.71
N THR A 77 6.06 2.71 -6.14
CA THR A 77 7.33 2.99 -6.79
C THR A 77 7.27 2.58 -8.25
N ALA A 78 7.98 3.31 -9.11
CA ALA A 78 8.14 2.98 -10.52
C ALA A 78 9.64 2.90 -10.83
N GLY A 79 10.03 1.93 -11.64
CA GLY A 79 11.43 1.67 -11.95
C GLY A 79 12.05 2.71 -12.89
N PHE A 80 11.25 3.55 -13.51
CA PHE A 80 11.69 4.67 -14.33
C PHE A 80 10.84 5.87 -13.98
N GLY A 81 11.43 7.06 -14.01
CA GLY A 81 10.71 8.28 -13.66
C GLY A 81 9.47 8.45 -14.54
N GLY A 82 8.36 8.85 -13.94
CA GLY A 82 7.13 9.12 -14.65
C GLY A 82 6.72 10.57 -14.48
N SER A 83 5.85 11.05 -15.38
CA SER A 83 5.23 12.36 -15.21
C SER A 83 4.17 12.32 -14.12
N GLN A 84 3.76 13.50 -13.64
CA GLN A 84 2.65 13.60 -12.71
C GLN A 84 1.37 12.98 -13.29
N ALA A 85 1.15 13.15 -14.59
CA ALA A 85 -0.01 12.57 -15.26
C ALA A 85 0.01 11.04 -15.23
N TYR A 86 1.20 10.45 -15.36
CA TYR A 86 1.37 9.01 -15.27
C TYR A 86 1.01 8.49 -13.87
N PHE A 87 1.57 9.12 -12.84
CA PHE A 87 1.29 8.72 -11.46
C PHE A 87 -0.18 8.94 -11.08
N LYS A 88 -0.79 9.99 -11.60
CA LYS A 88 -2.22 10.21 -11.37
C LYS A 88 -3.06 9.09 -11.95
N ARG A 89 -2.73 8.63 -13.16
CA ARG A 89 -3.44 7.50 -13.78
C ARG A 89 -3.25 6.20 -13.01
N LEU A 90 -2.04 5.97 -12.50
CA LEU A 90 -1.78 4.82 -11.64
C LEU A 90 -2.66 4.86 -10.39
N LEU A 91 -2.71 6.01 -9.74
CA LEU A 91 -3.49 6.18 -8.54
C LEU A 91 -4.99 6.01 -8.81
N ASP A 92 -5.50 6.58 -9.91
CA ASP A 92 -6.91 6.41 -10.27
C ASP A 92 -7.26 4.94 -10.50
N THR A 93 -6.36 4.19 -11.13
CA THR A 93 -6.55 2.76 -11.36
C THR A 93 -6.59 2.00 -10.03
N VAL A 94 -5.68 2.31 -9.12
CA VAL A 94 -5.62 1.67 -7.81
C VAL A 94 -6.86 2.01 -6.98
N MET A 95 -7.31 3.26 -7.01
CA MET A 95 -8.49 3.67 -6.23
C MET A 95 -9.75 2.94 -6.63
N LYS A 96 -9.86 2.48 -7.88
CA LYS A 96 -11.01 1.68 -8.33
C LYS A 96 -11.08 0.32 -7.64
N LEU A 97 -9.97 -0.16 -7.09
CA LEU A 97 -9.90 -1.43 -6.38
C LEU A 97 -10.34 -1.30 -4.92
N ILE A 98 -10.35 -0.09 -4.39
CA ILE A 98 -10.60 0.18 -2.99
C ILE A 98 -12.10 0.35 -2.76
N ASP A 99 -12.66 -0.47 -1.86
CA ASP A 99 -14.06 -0.36 -1.51
C ASP A 99 -14.36 1.00 -0.87
N SER A 100 -15.53 1.56 -1.19
CA SER A 100 -15.91 2.89 -0.71
C SER A 100 -16.10 2.98 0.80
N SER A 101 -16.19 1.86 1.51
CA SER A 101 -16.26 1.84 2.96
C SER A 101 -14.94 2.25 3.61
N ASN A 102 -13.84 2.23 2.86
CA ASN A 102 -12.52 2.59 3.37
C ASN A 102 -12.28 4.10 3.25
N GLU A 103 -11.50 4.65 4.19
CA GLU A 103 -11.04 6.01 4.12
C GLU A 103 -9.65 6.03 3.47
N PHE A 104 -9.54 6.67 2.31
CA PHE A 104 -8.28 6.77 1.59
C PHE A 104 -7.55 8.04 2.02
N LEU A 105 -6.37 7.89 2.60
CA LEU A 105 -5.61 9.00 3.15
C LEU A 105 -4.57 9.59 2.18
N GLY A 106 -4.33 8.93 1.06
CA GLY A 106 -3.40 9.46 0.06
C GLY A 106 -2.19 8.61 -0.24
#